data_e00ed22bfe1141afae168017f25c3f0b
#
_entry.id   e00ed22bfe1141afae168017f25c3f0b
#
_cell.length_a   1.000
_cell.length_b   1.000
_cell.length_c   1.000
_cell.angle_alpha   90.00
_cell.angle_beta   90.00
_cell.angle_gamma   90.00
#
_symmetry.space_group_name_H-M   'P 1'
#
loop_
_entity.id
_entity.type
_entity.pdbx_description
1 polymer ?
#
loop_
_entity_poly.entity_id
_entity_poly.type
_entity_poly.pdbx_seq_one_letter_code
_entity_poly.pdbx_strand_id
1 'polypeptide(L)'
;EYQLTDESYTIEDFIEDLLDKGYVKAEIKPDGSEKSMGITAKTEKILREYALKQIFGKLKRSGLGNHNTKHQGIGDEISGELTNFQFGDPIENIVLTESIKNAQINAGIDDFQITEDDLVVEKNHHKSQMSTILMIDISHSMILYGEDRITPAKKVAMALAEFITTRYPKDTLDVLVFGNDARPISIKELPYLQVGPYHTNTVAGLKLAMDMLRRKRNTNKQIFMITDGKPSCLKMSDGSYYKNSVGLDRDIVEKCYIMARQAKKLKIPITTFMIASDPYLKQFVQEFTKANQGKAFFTGLNNLGEMIFEDYEKNRKKRFG
;
A
#
# COMPACT_ATOMS: atom_id res chain seq x y z
N GLU A 1 6.65 -18.13 -28.95
CA GLU A 1 7.95 -18.71 -28.54
C GLU A 1 9.03 -17.70 -28.88
N TYR A 2 9.68 -17.14 -27.88
CA TYR A 2 10.86 -16.30 -28.08
C TYR A 2 12.07 -17.22 -28.12
N GLN A 3 12.73 -17.34 -29.26
CA GLN A 3 14.08 -17.89 -29.30
C GLN A 3 15.01 -16.87 -28.67
N LEU A 4 15.44 -17.15 -27.43
CA LEU A 4 16.36 -16.31 -26.67
C LEU A 4 17.82 -16.49 -27.12
N THR A 5 18.10 -17.53 -27.91
CA THR A 5 19.42 -17.90 -28.38
C THR A 5 19.36 -18.34 -29.83
N ASP A 6 20.39 -18.03 -30.61
CA ASP A 6 20.68 -18.59 -31.92
C ASP A 6 22.06 -19.28 -31.89
N GLU A 7 22.55 -19.76 -33.02
CA GLU A 7 23.86 -20.42 -33.09
C GLU A 7 25.06 -19.48 -32.76
N SER A 8 24.82 -18.15 -32.76
CA SER A 8 25.83 -17.14 -32.50
C SER A 8 25.72 -16.46 -31.13
N TYR A 9 24.63 -16.69 -30.38
CA TYR A 9 24.37 -16.05 -29.08
C TYR A 9 23.83 -17.08 -28.07
N THR A 10 24.67 -17.46 -27.13
CA THR A 10 24.39 -18.50 -26.17
C THR A 10 23.74 -17.97 -24.89
N ILE A 11 23.26 -18.87 -24.02
CA ILE A 11 22.77 -18.49 -22.68
C ILE A 11 23.89 -17.87 -21.85
N GLU A 12 25.14 -18.30 -22.03
CA GLU A 12 26.29 -17.76 -21.34
C GLU A 12 26.54 -16.32 -21.76
N ASP A 13 26.52 -16.03 -23.05
CA ASP A 13 26.64 -14.67 -23.57
C ASP A 13 25.53 -13.75 -23.06
N PHE A 14 24.30 -14.26 -22.96
CA PHE A 14 23.17 -13.52 -22.39
C PHE A 14 23.39 -13.18 -20.92
N ILE A 15 23.93 -14.13 -20.15
CA ILE A 15 24.23 -13.93 -18.74
C ILE A 15 25.36 -12.90 -18.57
N GLU A 16 26.43 -12.99 -19.36
CA GLU A 16 27.52 -12.01 -19.37
C GLU A 16 27.03 -10.61 -19.72
N ASP A 17 26.19 -10.49 -20.74
CA ASP A 17 25.54 -9.24 -21.12
C ASP A 17 24.74 -8.60 -19.97
N LEU A 18 24.02 -9.42 -19.19
CA LEU A 18 23.27 -8.94 -18.04
C LEU A 18 24.17 -8.50 -16.89
N LEU A 19 25.31 -9.17 -16.70
CA LEU A 19 26.32 -8.80 -15.71
C LEU A 19 27.01 -7.49 -16.12
N ASP A 20 27.45 -7.37 -17.36
CA ASP A 20 28.13 -6.18 -17.89
C ASP A 20 27.24 -4.94 -17.89
N LYS A 21 25.96 -5.11 -18.24
CA LYS A 21 24.97 -4.04 -18.18
C LYS A 21 24.53 -3.70 -16.75
N GLY A 22 25.00 -4.47 -15.76
CA GLY A 22 24.69 -4.29 -14.35
C GLY A 22 23.23 -4.58 -14.01
N TYR A 23 22.58 -5.49 -14.72
CA TYR A 23 21.22 -5.92 -14.42
C TYR A 23 21.18 -7.03 -13.37
N VAL A 24 22.18 -7.90 -13.39
CA VAL A 24 22.34 -8.97 -12.40
C VAL A 24 23.71 -8.86 -11.73
N LYS A 25 23.86 -9.49 -10.58
CA LYS A 25 25.11 -9.63 -9.85
C LYS A 25 25.27 -11.07 -9.39
N ALA A 26 26.48 -11.56 -9.38
CA ALA A 26 26.78 -12.85 -8.78
C ALA A 26 26.89 -12.68 -7.25
N GLU A 27 26.12 -13.45 -6.50
CA GLU A 27 26.20 -13.52 -5.04
C GLU A 27 26.73 -14.90 -4.65
N ILE A 28 27.73 -14.93 -3.76
CA ILE A 28 28.22 -16.17 -3.18
C ILE A 28 27.34 -16.47 -1.97
N LYS A 29 26.75 -17.67 -1.91
CA LYS A 29 25.99 -18.09 -0.73
C LYS A 29 26.89 -18.07 0.51
N PRO A 30 26.34 -17.77 1.69
CA PRO A 30 27.12 -17.71 2.94
C PRO A 30 27.88 -18.99 3.28
N ASP A 31 27.45 -20.12 2.71
CA ASP A 31 28.09 -21.45 2.86
C ASP A 31 29.23 -21.72 1.84
N GLY A 32 29.47 -20.78 0.91
CA GLY A 32 30.52 -20.88 -0.09
C GLY A 32 30.27 -21.86 -1.25
N SER A 33 29.10 -22.50 -1.30
CA SER A 33 28.88 -23.69 -2.15
C SER A 33 28.37 -23.40 -3.57
N GLU A 34 27.75 -22.27 -3.83
CA GLU A 34 27.23 -21.93 -5.18
C GLU A 34 27.14 -20.42 -5.42
N LYS A 35 27.47 -19.98 -6.63
CA LYS A 35 27.18 -18.63 -7.11
C LYS A 35 25.69 -18.55 -7.43
N SER A 36 24.93 -17.78 -6.66
CA SER A 36 23.56 -17.42 -7.02
C SER A 36 23.55 -16.09 -7.75
N MET A 37 22.65 -15.94 -8.73
CA MET A 37 22.46 -14.67 -9.41
C MET A 37 21.33 -13.89 -8.74
N GLY A 38 21.62 -12.66 -8.33
CA GLY A 38 20.65 -11.72 -7.82
C GLY A 38 20.45 -10.54 -8.77
N ILE A 39 19.26 -9.98 -8.83
CA ILE A 39 19.01 -8.73 -9.56
C ILE A 39 19.64 -7.55 -8.79
N THR A 40 20.11 -6.56 -9.53
CA THR A 40 20.67 -5.34 -8.93
C THR A 40 19.57 -4.35 -8.56
N ALA A 41 19.89 -3.36 -7.71
CA ALA A 41 18.98 -2.26 -7.37
C ALA A 41 18.49 -1.50 -8.63
N LYS A 42 19.32 -1.42 -9.67
CA LYS A 42 18.96 -0.85 -10.98
C LYS A 42 17.84 -1.66 -11.63
N THR A 43 17.96 -2.98 -11.64
CA THR A 43 16.94 -3.86 -12.22
C THR A 43 15.66 -3.88 -11.39
N GLU A 44 15.78 -3.89 -10.06
CA GLU A 44 14.61 -3.76 -9.17
C GLU A 44 13.81 -2.49 -9.48
N LYS A 45 14.49 -1.36 -9.67
CA LYS A 45 13.85 -0.09 -10.02
C LYS A 45 13.17 -0.17 -11.39
N ILE A 46 13.85 -0.72 -12.39
CA ILE A 46 13.29 -0.91 -13.74
C ILE A 46 12.03 -1.79 -13.69
N LEU A 47 12.06 -2.89 -12.93
CA LEU A 47 10.91 -3.78 -12.79
C LEU A 47 9.70 -3.07 -12.13
N ARG A 48 9.95 -2.24 -11.11
CA ARG A 48 8.88 -1.47 -10.46
C ARG A 48 8.32 -0.40 -11.39
N GLU A 49 9.18 0.34 -12.09
CA GLU A 49 8.76 1.34 -13.09
C GLU A 49 7.97 0.70 -14.24
N TYR A 50 8.42 -0.46 -14.70
CA TYR A 50 7.72 -1.23 -15.74
C TYR A 50 6.36 -1.73 -15.26
N ALA A 51 6.27 -2.28 -14.05
CA ALA A 51 5.01 -2.69 -13.45
C ALA A 51 4.06 -1.50 -13.30
N LEU A 52 4.57 -0.35 -12.84
CA LEU A 52 3.81 0.89 -12.74
C LEU A 52 3.28 1.33 -14.11
N LYS A 53 4.13 1.31 -15.14
CA LYS A 53 3.75 1.68 -16.51
C LYS A 53 2.71 0.73 -17.11
N GLN A 54 2.84 -0.58 -16.89
CA GLN A 54 1.86 -1.57 -17.35
C GLN A 54 0.47 -1.36 -16.71
N ILE A 55 0.44 -1.04 -15.43
CA ILE A 55 -0.81 -0.83 -14.70
C ILE A 55 -1.41 0.53 -15.03
N PHE A 56 -0.60 1.60 -15.03
CA PHE A 56 -1.05 2.97 -15.26
C PHE A 56 -1.05 3.42 -16.73
N GLY A 57 -0.33 2.74 -17.61
CA GLY A 57 -0.31 3.09 -19.03
C GLY A 57 -1.68 2.97 -19.70
N LYS A 58 -2.61 2.25 -19.07
CA LYS A 58 -4.02 2.16 -19.44
C LYS A 58 -4.92 3.16 -18.73
N LEU A 59 -4.48 3.70 -17.60
CA LEU A 59 -5.19 4.77 -16.91
C LEU A 59 -4.96 6.06 -17.72
N LYS A 60 -5.99 6.50 -18.44
CA LYS A 60 -6.01 7.87 -18.99
C LYS A 60 -5.58 8.80 -17.88
N ARG A 61 -4.62 9.70 -18.17
CA ARG A 61 -4.22 10.80 -17.30
C ARG A 61 -5.46 11.62 -16.93
N SER A 62 -6.24 11.15 -15.98
CA SER A 62 -7.17 12.01 -15.27
C SER A 62 -6.29 12.98 -14.51
N GLY A 63 -6.42 14.26 -14.87
CA GLY A 63 -5.51 15.32 -14.47
C GLY A 63 -5.05 15.18 -13.01
N LEU A 64 -3.76 15.23 -12.84
CA LEU A 64 -3.08 15.36 -11.57
C LEU A 64 -3.42 16.75 -10.98
N GLY A 65 -4.67 16.87 -10.49
CA GLY A 65 -5.09 18.04 -9.75
C GLY A 65 -4.56 17.96 -8.33
N ASN A 66 -3.80 18.94 -7.93
CA ASN A 66 -3.66 19.30 -6.52
C ASN A 66 -5.06 19.65 -6.02
N HIS A 67 -5.76 18.69 -5.42
CA HIS A 67 -7.04 18.97 -4.81
C HIS A 67 -6.80 19.43 -3.38
N ASN A 68 -6.92 20.72 -3.18
CA ASN A 68 -7.01 21.35 -1.87
C ASN A 68 -8.26 20.81 -1.16
N THR A 69 -8.09 20.27 0.03
CA THR A 69 -9.20 19.86 0.89
C THR A 69 -9.68 21.08 1.69
N LYS A 70 -10.99 21.21 1.85
CA LYS A 70 -11.64 22.35 2.51
C LYS A 70 -11.56 22.37 4.04
N HIS A 71 -10.76 21.51 4.68
CA HIS A 71 -10.72 21.42 6.13
C HIS A 71 -9.35 21.84 6.69
N GLN A 72 -9.40 22.76 7.64
CA GLN A 72 -8.27 23.27 8.41
C GLN A 72 -7.74 22.20 9.38
N GLY A 73 -6.44 22.16 9.53
CA GLY A 73 -5.81 21.31 10.52
C GLY A 73 -4.35 21.69 10.73
N ILE A 74 -3.78 21.36 11.89
CA ILE A 74 -2.40 21.65 12.27
C ILE A 74 -1.43 20.72 11.54
N GLY A 75 -0.73 21.15 10.51
CA GLY A 75 0.24 20.37 9.72
C GLY A 75 1.50 21.14 9.39
N ASP A 76 2.61 20.40 9.18
CA ASP A 76 3.97 20.91 9.08
C ASP A 76 4.41 21.44 7.70
N GLU A 77 3.54 21.51 6.70
CA GLU A 77 3.90 22.06 5.40
C GLU A 77 3.08 23.29 5.05
N ILE A 78 3.79 24.38 4.91
CA ILE A 78 3.29 25.68 4.47
C ILE A 78 2.80 25.56 3.02
N SER A 79 1.52 25.87 2.78
CA SER A 79 0.91 25.75 1.45
C SER A 79 1.18 26.96 0.55
N GLY A 80 1.61 28.06 1.13
CA GLY A 80 1.69 29.35 0.44
C GLY A 80 0.34 30.01 0.16
N GLU A 81 -0.78 29.40 0.59
CA GLU A 81 -2.11 29.99 0.43
C GLU A 81 -2.39 30.93 1.61
N LEU A 82 -2.52 32.22 1.31
CA LEU A 82 -2.80 33.27 2.28
C LEU A 82 -4.31 33.48 2.39
N THR A 83 -4.82 33.52 3.62
CA THR A 83 -6.23 33.80 3.91
C THR A 83 -6.34 34.77 5.09
N ASN A 84 -7.46 35.50 5.15
CA ASN A 84 -7.71 36.33 6.31
C ASN A 84 -7.82 35.50 7.58
N PHE A 85 -7.29 36.01 8.67
CA PHE A 85 -7.35 35.39 9.99
C PHE A 85 -8.81 35.16 10.41
N GLN A 86 -9.05 34.00 11.03
CA GLN A 86 -10.33 33.70 11.66
C GLN A 86 -10.09 33.28 13.12
N PHE A 87 -11.03 33.63 13.98
CA PHE A 87 -10.93 33.25 15.38
C PHE A 87 -10.75 31.73 15.55
N GLY A 88 -9.64 31.32 16.18
CA GLY A 88 -9.23 29.93 16.32
C GLY A 88 -8.04 29.52 15.46
N ASP A 89 -7.61 30.37 14.53
CA ASP A 89 -6.37 30.12 13.78
C ASP A 89 -5.14 30.25 14.70
N PRO A 90 -4.11 29.39 14.53
CA PRO A 90 -2.89 29.49 15.29
C PRO A 90 -2.14 30.78 15.01
N ILE A 91 -1.76 31.50 16.05
CA ILE A 91 -1.03 32.79 15.94
C ILE A 91 0.32 32.59 15.21
N GLU A 92 0.92 31.41 15.34
CA GLU A 92 2.17 31.02 14.68
C GLU A 92 2.10 31.05 13.14
N ASN A 93 0.90 30.94 12.59
CA ASN A 93 0.65 30.98 11.15
C ASN A 93 0.41 32.37 10.58
N ILE A 94 0.42 33.43 11.44
CA ILE A 94 0.23 34.80 10.98
C ILE A 94 1.44 35.25 10.17
N VAL A 95 1.18 35.69 8.94
CA VAL A 95 2.19 36.23 8.03
C VAL A 95 2.27 37.75 8.28
N LEU A 96 3.15 38.16 9.19
CA LEU A 96 3.30 39.56 9.63
C LEU A 96 3.54 40.51 8.48
N THR A 97 4.31 40.14 7.45
CA THR A 97 4.60 41.00 6.30
C THR A 97 3.35 41.38 5.51
N GLU A 98 2.46 40.44 5.25
CA GLU A 98 1.20 40.71 4.54
C GLU A 98 0.19 41.40 5.45
N SER A 99 0.15 41.04 6.74
CA SER A 99 -0.71 41.71 7.72
C SER A 99 -0.35 43.20 7.90
N ILE A 100 0.94 43.50 8.00
CA ILE A 100 1.42 44.90 8.08
C ILE A 100 1.07 45.66 6.81
N LYS A 101 1.24 45.07 5.65
CA LYS A 101 0.88 45.66 4.37
C LYS A 101 -0.62 45.97 4.28
N ASN A 102 -1.48 45.07 4.74
CA ASN A 102 -2.92 45.29 4.81
C ASN A 102 -3.24 46.47 5.75
N ALA A 103 -2.66 46.48 6.95
CA ALA A 103 -2.84 47.59 7.90
C ALA A 103 -2.39 48.94 7.33
N GLN A 104 -1.28 48.99 6.59
CA GLN A 104 -0.84 50.22 5.91
C GLN A 104 -1.79 50.65 4.80
N ILE A 105 -2.40 49.72 4.08
CA ILE A 105 -3.39 50.01 3.06
C ILE A 105 -4.69 50.57 3.68
N ASN A 106 -5.11 49.97 4.80
CA ASN A 106 -6.39 50.31 5.44
C ASN A 106 -6.34 51.55 6.32
N ALA A 107 -5.28 51.73 7.14
CA ALA A 107 -5.15 52.84 8.08
C ALA A 107 -4.20 53.97 7.63
N GLY A 108 -3.38 53.73 6.59
CA GLY A 108 -2.36 54.67 6.14
C GLY A 108 -1.03 54.50 6.89
N ILE A 109 -0.01 55.28 6.45
CA ILE A 109 1.35 55.17 7.01
C ILE A 109 1.47 55.99 8.30
N ASP A 110 0.74 57.10 8.41
CA ASP A 110 0.86 58.07 9.50
C ASP A 110 0.05 57.67 10.76
N ASP A 111 -0.98 56.83 10.61
CA ASP A 111 -1.84 56.39 11.71
C ASP A 111 -1.90 54.85 11.75
N PHE A 112 -0.72 54.22 11.79
CA PHE A 112 -0.56 52.77 11.69
C PHE A 112 -1.17 52.05 12.88
N GLN A 113 -2.23 51.27 12.63
CA GLN A 113 -2.86 50.35 13.58
C GLN A 113 -3.13 49.00 12.86
N ILE A 114 -2.80 47.90 13.52
CA ILE A 114 -3.15 46.58 13.02
C ILE A 114 -4.45 46.14 13.69
N THR A 115 -5.45 45.83 12.90
CA THR A 115 -6.72 45.26 13.35
C THR A 115 -6.80 43.78 12.99
N GLU A 116 -7.79 43.07 13.56
CA GLU A 116 -8.00 41.63 13.27
C GLU A 116 -8.27 41.39 11.77
N ASP A 117 -8.93 42.34 11.09
CA ASP A 117 -9.22 42.23 9.66
C ASP A 117 -7.99 42.38 8.76
N ASP A 118 -6.90 42.92 9.29
CA ASP A 118 -5.62 43.04 8.56
C ASP A 118 -4.78 41.78 8.65
N LEU A 119 -5.10 40.90 9.59
CA LEU A 119 -4.31 39.71 9.85
C LEU A 119 -4.49 38.68 8.73
N VAL A 120 -3.37 38.26 8.18
CA VAL A 120 -3.29 37.21 7.17
C VAL A 120 -2.59 35.98 7.75
N VAL A 121 -3.20 34.84 7.58
CA VAL A 121 -2.62 33.56 7.99
C VAL A 121 -2.28 32.71 6.78
N GLU A 122 -1.15 32.05 6.88
CA GLU A 122 -0.76 31.03 5.91
C GLU A 122 -1.42 29.71 6.28
N LYS A 123 -2.26 29.19 5.37
CA LYS A 123 -2.90 27.89 5.61
C LYS A 123 -1.92 26.76 5.48
N ASN A 124 -1.75 26.06 6.57
CA ASN A 124 -1.04 24.79 6.56
C ASN A 124 -1.98 23.69 6.02
N HIS A 125 -1.68 23.12 4.87
CA HIS A 125 -2.37 21.94 4.42
C HIS A 125 -1.83 20.72 5.18
N HIS A 126 -2.72 20.04 5.92
CA HIS A 126 -2.44 18.73 6.43
C HIS A 126 -2.22 17.77 5.24
N LYS A 127 -0.98 17.56 4.90
CA LYS A 127 -0.63 16.35 4.16
C LYS A 127 -0.63 15.20 5.16
N SER A 128 -1.79 14.57 5.38
CA SER A 128 -1.84 13.41 6.24
C SER A 128 -0.94 12.32 5.68
N GLN A 129 -0.07 11.83 6.53
CA GLN A 129 0.78 10.69 6.24
C GLN A 129 -0.02 9.42 6.46
N MET A 130 0.07 8.50 5.52
CA MET A 130 -0.62 7.21 5.58
C MET A 130 0.38 6.07 5.73
N SER A 131 0.06 5.12 6.61
CA SER A 131 0.76 3.84 6.68
C SER A 131 -0.11 2.74 6.11
N THR A 132 0.36 2.11 5.06
CA THR A 132 -0.33 1.01 4.39
C THR A 132 0.44 -0.28 4.59
N ILE A 133 -0.25 -1.33 5.02
CA ILE A 133 0.26 -2.70 4.95
C ILE A 133 -0.41 -3.39 3.77
N LEU A 134 0.40 -3.92 2.87
CA LEU A 134 -0.06 -4.80 1.81
C LEU A 134 0.17 -6.26 2.23
N MET A 135 -0.92 -6.99 2.41
CA MET A 135 -0.92 -8.41 2.71
C MET A 135 -1.11 -9.22 1.43
N ILE A 136 -0.20 -10.13 1.12
CA ILE A 136 -0.28 -10.99 -0.06
C ILE A 136 -0.41 -12.44 0.39
N ASP A 137 -1.48 -13.08 -0.07
CA ASP A 137 -1.67 -14.52 0.11
C ASP A 137 -0.66 -15.29 -0.73
N ILE A 138 0.06 -16.22 -0.11
CA ILE A 138 1.00 -17.14 -0.77
C ILE A 138 0.58 -18.61 -0.60
N SER A 139 -0.68 -18.82 -0.27
CA SER A 139 -1.24 -20.17 -0.15
C SER A 139 -1.32 -20.87 -1.51
N HIS A 140 -1.44 -22.20 -1.46
CA HIS A 140 -1.43 -23.03 -2.66
C HIS A 140 -2.52 -22.69 -3.67
N SER A 141 -3.66 -22.15 -3.22
CA SER A 141 -4.77 -21.73 -4.09
C SER A 141 -4.39 -20.61 -5.08
N MET A 142 -3.36 -19.82 -4.76
CA MET A 142 -2.89 -18.75 -5.65
C MET A 142 -2.27 -19.22 -6.97
N ILE A 143 -2.07 -20.53 -7.16
CA ILE A 143 -1.59 -21.15 -8.41
C ILE A 143 -2.44 -22.36 -8.85
N LEU A 144 -3.58 -22.63 -8.18
CA LEU A 144 -4.45 -23.74 -8.53
C LEU A 144 -5.27 -23.43 -9.80
N TYR A 145 -5.74 -24.51 -10.43
CA TYR A 145 -6.65 -24.48 -11.58
C TYR A 145 -6.06 -23.84 -12.85
N GLY A 146 -4.73 -23.85 -13.00
CA GLY A 146 -4.06 -23.31 -14.19
C GLY A 146 -4.02 -21.78 -14.26
N GLU A 147 -4.46 -21.09 -13.21
CA GLU A 147 -4.37 -19.63 -13.11
C GLU A 147 -3.19 -19.22 -12.22
N ASP A 148 -2.33 -18.38 -12.77
CA ASP A 148 -1.25 -17.73 -12.00
C ASP A 148 -1.78 -16.41 -11.41
N ARG A 149 -2.22 -16.45 -10.15
CA ARG A 149 -2.74 -15.29 -9.42
C ARG A 149 -1.65 -14.54 -8.66
N ILE A 150 -0.53 -15.19 -8.38
CA ILE A 150 0.56 -14.56 -7.64
C ILE A 150 1.34 -13.55 -8.49
N THR A 151 1.53 -13.80 -9.79
CA THR A 151 2.25 -12.87 -10.66
C THR A 151 1.55 -11.51 -10.80
N PRO A 152 0.24 -11.41 -11.03
CA PRO A 152 -0.48 -10.14 -10.96
C PRO A 152 -0.40 -9.47 -9.59
N ALA A 153 -0.52 -10.21 -8.50
CA ALA A 153 -0.38 -9.67 -7.14
C ALA A 153 1.00 -9.05 -6.90
N LYS A 154 2.08 -9.72 -7.34
CA LYS A 154 3.45 -9.17 -7.28
C LYS A 154 3.60 -7.90 -8.11
N LYS A 155 3.10 -7.89 -9.34
CA LYS A 155 3.15 -6.71 -10.22
C LYS A 155 2.45 -5.51 -9.58
N VAL A 156 1.28 -5.72 -9.00
CA VAL A 156 0.52 -4.66 -8.31
C VAL A 156 1.27 -4.17 -7.07
N ALA A 157 1.85 -5.08 -6.28
CA ALA A 157 2.64 -4.72 -5.11
C ALA A 157 3.86 -3.86 -5.47
N MET A 158 4.60 -4.24 -6.52
CA MET A 158 5.74 -3.47 -7.03
C MET A 158 5.32 -2.10 -7.56
N ALA A 159 4.23 -2.05 -8.32
CA ALA A 159 3.71 -0.80 -8.86
C ALA A 159 3.21 0.15 -7.74
N LEU A 160 2.52 -0.38 -6.73
CA LEU A 160 2.07 0.40 -5.59
C LEU A 160 3.26 0.95 -4.78
N ALA A 161 4.31 0.14 -4.59
CA ALA A 161 5.52 0.58 -3.93
C ALA A 161 6.19 1.75 -4.67
N GLU A 162 6.34 1.65 -5.98
CA GLU A 162 6.91 2.72 -6.80
C GLU A 162 6.04 3.98 -6.79
N PHE A 163 4.73 3.80 -6.89
CA PHE A 163 3.78 4.90 -6.84
C PHE A 163 3.84 5.68 -5.52
N ILE A 164 3.80 4.97 -4.39
CA ILE A 164 3.85 5.60 -3.07
C ILE A 164 5.19 6.31 -2.87
N THR A 165 6.30 5.64 -3.18
CA THR A 165 7.63 6.21 -3.00
C THR A 165 7.85 7.47 -3.84
N THR A 166 7.32 7.48 -5.07
CA THR A 166 7.51 8.60 -6.00
C THR A 166 6.52 9.73 -5.75
N ARG A 167 5.25 9.41 -5.48
CA ARG A 167 4.17 10.38 -5.41
C ARG A 167 3.89 10.89 -4.00
N TYR A 168 4.10 10.05 -3.00
CA TYR A 168 3.79 10.32 -1.61
C TYR A 168 4.94 9.91 -0.68
N PRO A 169 6.10 10.58 -0.75
CA PRO A 169 7.32 10.15 -0.05
C PRO A 169 7.19 10.14 1.49
N LYS A 170 6.17 10.80 2.05
CA LYS A 170 5.88 10.77 3.50
C LYS A 170 4.97 9.61 3.91
N ASP A 171 4.32 8.94 2.95
CA ASP A 171 3.52 7.75 3.20
C ASP A 171 4.44 6.52 3.29
N THR A 172 4.01 5.51 4.05
CA THR A 172 4.77 4.27 4.16
C THR A 172 3.98 3.09 3.61
N LEU A 173 4.68 2.22 2.88
CA LEU A 173 4.18 0.93 2.46
C LEU A 173 5.09 -0.16 3.01
N ASP A 174 4.53 -1.06 3.80
CA ASP A 174 5.18 -2.31 4.17
C ASP A 174 4.40 -3.47 3.57
N VAL A 175 5.13 -4.52 3.23
CA VAL A 175 4.53 -5.72 2.63
C VAL A 175 4.72 -6.90 3.57
N LEU A 176 3.71 -7.71 3.71
CA LEU A 176 3.80 -9.01 4.36
C LEU A 176 3.14 -10.09 3.50
N VAL A 177 3.60 -11.29 3.68
CA VAL A 177 3.02 -12.49 3.07
C VAL A 177 2.43 -13.37 4.14
N PHE A 178 1.37 -14.09 3.79
CA PHE A 178 0.75 -15.05 4.70
C PHE A 178 0.37 -16.34 3.98
N GLY A 179 0.60 -17.44 4.67
CA GLY A 179 0.26 -18.81 4.31
C GLY A 179 -0.12 -19.52 5.60
N ASN A 180 0.60 -20.55 6.04
CA ASN A 180 0.41 -21.15 7.37
C ASN A 180 0.75 -20.15 8.49
N ASP A 181 1.84 -19.40 8.31
CA ASP A 181 2.26 -18.28 9.14
C ASP A 181 2.30 -16.98 8.31
N ALA A 182 2.53 -15.86 8.98
CA ALA A 182 2.73 -14.58 8.34
C ALA A 182 4.13 -14.04 8.64
N ARG A 183 4.77 -13.42 7.64
CA ARG A 183 6.05 -12.75 7.79
C ARG A 183 6.13 -11.46 6.99
N PRO A 184 6.82 -10.43 7.48
CA PRO A 184 7.11 -9.27 6.68
C PRO A 184 8.12 -9.62 5.60
N ILE A 185 8.02 -8.94 4.46
CA ILE A 185 9.02 -9.03 3.39
C ILE A 185 9.43 -7.64 2.97
N SER A 186 10.64 -7.51 2.47
CA SER A 186 11.09 -6.28 1.83
C SER A 186 10.51 -6.17 0.41
N ILE A 187 10.37 -4.95 -0.10
CA ILE A 187 9.94 -4.71 -1.49
C ILE A 187 10.89 -5.38 -2.49
N LYS A 188 12.16 -5.55 -2.11
CA LYS A 188 13.20 -6.23 -2.91
C LYS A 188 12.93 -7.72 -3.09
N GLU A 189 12.24 -8.35 -2.16
CA GLU A 189 11.87 -9.77 -2.23
C GLU A 189 10.67 -10.04 -3.14
N LEU A 190 9.87 -9.01 -3.46
CA LEU A 190 8.65 -9.19 -4.26
C LEU A 190 8.85 -9.92 -5.60
N PRO A 191 9.89 -9.62 -6.41
CA PRO A 191 10.11 -10.34 -7.66
C PRO A 191 10.31 -11.84 -7.49
N TYR A 192 10.92 -12.23 -6.37
CA TYR A 192 11.26 -13.63 -6.05
C TYR A 192 10.18 -14.38 -5.28
N LEU A 193 9.08 -13.70 -4.95
CA LEU A 193 8.01 -14.30 -4.17
C LEU A 193 7.44 -15.52 -4.90
N GLN A 194 7.37 -16.63 -4.19
CA GLN A 194 6.80 -17.90 -4.66
C GLN A 194 5.65 -18.33 -3.76
N VAL A 195 4.71 -19.03 -4.36
CA VAL A 195 3.65 -19.72 -3.64
C VAL A 195 4.21 -21.02 -3.07
N GLY A 196 3.83 -21.33 -1.85
CA GLY A 196 4.19 -22.58 -1.21
C GLY A 196 3.00 -23.52 -1.01
N PRO A 197 3.24 -24.74 -0.53
CA PRO A 197 2.19 -25.69 -0.18
C PRO A 197 1.51 -25.30 1.14
N TYR A 198 1.09 -24.05 1.23
CA TYR A 198 0.54 -23.45 2.44
C TYR A 198 -0.98 -23.38 2.39
N HIS A 199 -1.59 -23.47 3.57
CA HIS A 199 -2.97 -23.10 3.80
C HIS A 199 -3.07 -21.58 4.08
N THR A 200 -4.28 -21.03 4.02
CA THR A 200 -4.52 -19.59 4.19
C THR A 200 -4.83 -19.28 5.66
N ASN A 201 -3.84 -18.74 6.39
CA ASN A 201 -4.00 -18.25 7.77
C ASN A 201 -4.19 -16.74 7.80
N THR A 202 -5.38 -16.29 7.44
CA THR A 202 -5.76 -14.87 7.44
C THR A 202 -5.62 -14.23 8.83
N VAL A 203 -5.86 -15.01 9.90
CA VAL A 203 -5.74 -14.54 11.29
C VAL A 203 -4.29 -14.14 11.61
N ALA A 204 -3.32 -14.97 11.23
CA ALA A 204 -1.90 -14.67 11.45
C ALA A 204 -1.47 -13.43 10.65
N GLY A 205 -1.91 -13.32 9.40
CA GLY A 205 -1.65 -12.16 8.55
C GLY A 205 -2.20 -10.86 9.16
N LEU A 206 -3.46 -10.85 9.58
CA LEU A 206 -4.10 -9.67 10.17
C LEU A 206 -3.48 -9.28 11.52
N LYS A 207 -3.14 -10.27 12.35
CA LYS A 207 -2.44 -10.02 13.64
C LYS A 207 -1.11 -9.30 13.39
N LEU A 208 -0.29 -9.84 12.49
CA LEU A 208 0.99 -9.24 12.14
C LEU A 208 0.82 -7.83 11.55
N ALA A 209 -0.12 -7.65 10.63
CA ALA A 209 -0.40 -6.35 10.02
C ALA A 209 -0.79 -5.29 11.06
N MET A 210 -1.69 -5.63 11.97
CA MET A 210 -2.08 -4.71 13.06
C MET A 210 -0.92 -4.39 14.00
N ASP A 211 -0.08 -5.38 14.34
CA ASP A 211 1.10 -5.18 15.19
C ASP A 211 2.15 -4.28 14.53
N MET A 212 2.37 -4.44 13.21
CA MET A 212 3.23 -3.55 12.43
C MET A 212 2.68 -2.12 12.40
N LEU A 213 1.37 -1.95 12.13
CA LEU A 213 0.74 -0.62 12.07
C LEU A 213 0.70 0.09 13.42
N ARG A 214 0.59 -0.64 14.53
CA ARG A 214 0.65 -0.05 15.88
C ARG A 214 1.97 0.68 16.14
N ARG A 215 3.06 0.19 15.58
CA ARG A 215 4.41 0.78 15.73
C ARG A 215 4.64 2.00 14.84
N LYS A 216 3.79 2.24 13.84
CA LYS A 216 3.90 3.40 12.95
C LYS A 216 3.33 4.66 13.62
N ARG A 217 4.03 5.78 13.43
CA ARG A 217 3.63 7.09 13.98
C ARG A 217 2.49 7.75 13.21
N ASN A 218 2.33 7.39 11.93
CA ASN A 218 1.31 7.98 11.06
C ASN A 218 -0.09 7.74 11.63
N THR A 219 -0.90 8.79 11.63
CA THR A 219 -2.27 8.76 12.17
C THR A 219 -3.19 7.91 11.31
N ASN A 220 -3.06 8.01 9.99
CA ASN A 220 -3.86 7.24 9.06
C ASN A 220 -3.20 5.90 8.75
N LYS A 221 -3.97 4.85 8.92
CA LYS A 221 -3.51 3.46 8.80
C LYS A 221 -4.51 2.66 7.99
N GLN A 222 -4.04 1.77 7.13
CA GLN A 222 -4.92 0.86 6.38
C GLN A 222 -4.22 -0.45 6.07
N ILE A 223 -5.03 -1.48 5.80
CA ILE A 223 -4.58 -2.78 5.33
C ILE A 223 -5.20 -3.03 3.97
N PHE A 224 -4.38 -3.38 2.99
CA PHE A 224 -4.79 -3.96 1.72
C PHE A 224 -4.49 -5.45 1.75
N MET A 225 -5.48 -6.28 1.48
CA MET A 225 -5.34 -7.73 1.48
C MET A 225 -5.66 -8.27 0.10
N ILE A 226 -4.69 -8.92 -0.53
CA ILE A 226 -4.85 -9.63 -1.80
C ILE A 226 -4.91 -11.12 -1.49
N THR A 227 -6.03 -11.75 -1.80
CA THR A 227 -6.26 -13.17 -1.57
C THR A 227 -7.20 -13.74 -2.64
N ASP A 228 -7.07 -15.02 -2.94
CA ASP A 228 -8.02 -15.75 -3.78
C ASP A 228 -8.85 -16.74 -2.97
N GLY A 229 -8.49 -16.92 -1.71
CA GLY A 229 -8.82 -18.08 -0.94
C GLY A 229 -9.67 -17.88 0.29
N LYS A 230 -10.25 -19.01 0.67
CA LYS A 230 -10.91 -19.18 1.95
C LYS A 230 -9.86 -19.27 3.06
N PRO A 231 -10.10 -18.67 4.23
CA PRO A 231 -9.31 -18.95 5.39
C PRO A 231 -9.43 -20.43 5.76
N SER A 232 -8.31 -21.12 5.81
CA SER A 232 -8.27 -22.59 5.95
C SER A 232 -7.28 -23.10 7.01
N CYS A 233 -6.64 -22.17 7.74
CA CYS A 233 -5.64 -22.52 8.73
C CYS A 233 -5.69 -21.58 9.94
N LEU A 234 -5.46 -22.16 11.13
CA LEU A 234 -5.22 -21.41 12.38
C LEU A 234 -3.99 -22.00 13.08
N LYS A 235 -3.20 -21.13 13.69
CA LYS A 235 -2.16 -21.54 14.63
C LYS A 235 -2.75 -21.64 16.02
N MET A 236 -2.61 -22.81 16.63
CA MET A 236 -3.10 -23.10 17.98
C MET A 236 -2.10 -22.61 19.04
N SER A 237 -2.54 -22.55 20.31
CA SER A 237 -1.70 -22.10 21.43
C SER A 237 -0.49 -23.01 21.71
N ASP A 238 -0.58 -24.27 21.37
CA ASP A 238 0.50 -25.27 21.47
C ASP A 238 1.51 -25.18 20.31
N GLY A 239 1.29 -24.26 19.36
CA GLY A 239 2.13 -24.08 18.17
C GLY A 239 1.73 -24.98 16.99
N SER A 240 0.81 -25.91 17.16
CA SER A 240 0.27 -26.72 16.07
C SER A 240 -0.63 -25.93 15.12
N TYR A 241 -0.91 -26.50 13.95
CA TYR A 241 -1.81 -25.87 12.97
C TYR A 241 -3.08 -26.70 12.82
N TYR A 242 -4.20 -26.07 13.13
CA TYR A 242 -5.51 -26.56 12.72
C TYR A 242 -5.76 -26.18 11.26
N LYS A 243 -6.03 -27.16 10.42
CA LYS A 243 -6.19 -27.00 8.96
C LYS A 243 -7.50 -27.62 8.50
N ASN A 244 -8.25 -26.89 7.67
CA ASN A 244 -9.46 -27.37 7.02
C ASN A 244 -9.38 -27.15 5.51
N SER A 245 -9.32 -28.24 4.75
CA SER A 245 -9.29 -28.21 3.29
C SER A 245 -10.69 -28.21 2.65
N VAL A 246 -11.74 -28.55 3.42
CA VAL A 246 -13.12 -28.69 2.91
C VAL A 246 -14.01 -27.56 3.40
N GLY A 247 -14.55 -26.77 2.47
CA GLY A 247 -15.50 -25.70 2.76
C GLY A 247 -14.96 -24.60 3.70
N LEU A 248 -15.84 -23.71 4.17
CA LEU A 248 -15.53 -22.71 5.18
C LEU A 248 -15.74 -23.32 6.57
N ASP A 249 -14.70 -23.29 7.38
CA ASP A 249 -14.75 -23.74 8.77
C ASP A 249 -15.26 -22.62 9.67
N ARG A 250 -16.24 -22.94 10.53
CA ARG A 250 -16.89 -21.97 11.40
C ARG A 250 -15.93 -21.31 12.39
N ASP A 251 -15.03 -22.08 12.99
CA ASP A 251 -14.11 -21.57 14.00
C ASP A 251 -13.04 -20.66 13.38
N ILE A 252 -12.55 -21.04 12.19
CA ILE A 252 -11.61 -20.23 11.43
C ILE A 252 -12.24 -18.90 11.01
N VAL A 253 -13.48 -18.98 10.49
CA VAL A 253 -14.23 -17.80 10.02
C VAL A 253 -14.52 -16.85 11.18
N GLU A 254 -14.97 -17.35 12.33
CA GLU A 254 -15.26 -16.52 13.51
C GLU A 254 -13.98 -15.83 14.02
N LYS A 255 -12.83 -16.50 14.02
CA LYS A 255 -11.55 -15.88 14.35
C LYS A 255 -11.19 -14.77 13.38
N CYS A 256 -11.45 -14.93 12.08
CA CYS A 256 -11.25 -13.86 11.10
C CYS A 256 -12.14 -12.64 11.39
N TYR A 257 -13.41 -12.86 11.75
CA TYR A 257 -14.33 -11.77 12.12
C TYR A 257 -13.90 -11.06 13.41
N ILE A 258 -13.36 -11.79 14.39
CA ILE A 258 -12.77 -11.19 15.59
C ILE A 258 -11.61 -10.26 15.22
N MET A 259 -10.71 -10.70 14.34
CA MET A 259 -9.60 -9.84 13.85
C MET A 259 -10.12 -8.61 13.10
N ALA A 260 -11.14 -8.77 12.27
CA ALA A 260 -11.78 -7.67 11.55
C ALA A 260 -12.37 -6.62 12.52
N ARG A 261 -13.07 -7.07 13.56
CA ARG A 261 -13.59 -6.20 14.62
C ARG A 261 -12.48 -5.52 15.44
N GLN A 262 -11.37 -6.21 15.69
CA GLN A 262 -10.21 -5.60 16.36
C GLN A 262 -9.56 -4.52 15.51
N ALA A 263 -9.37 -4.75 14.21
CA ALA A 263 -8.85 -3.73 13.29
C ALA A 263 -9.78 -2.50 13.24
N LYS A 264 -11.11 -2.71 13.24
CA LYS A 264 -12.08 -1.61 13.34
C LYS A 264 -11.91 -0.79 14.62
N LYS A 265 -11.77 -1.44 15.80
CA LYS A 265 -11.51 -0.75 17.07
C LYS A 265 -10.22 0.08 17.04
N LEU A 266 -9.22 -0.36 16.29
CA LEU A 266 -7.96 0.36 16.08
C LEU A 266 -8.06 1.44 15.00
N LYS A 267 -9.24 1.65 14.40
CA LYS A 267 -9.48 2.56 13.27
C LYS A 267 -8.64 2.22 12.04
N ILE A 268 -8.35 0.94 11.82
CA ILE A 268 -7.63 0.42 10.67
C ILE A 268 -8.63 -0.24 9.71
N PRO A 269 -9.04 0.42 8.62
CA PRO A 269 -9.86 -0.20 7.60
C PRO A 269 -9.07 -1.27 6.84
N ILE A 270 -9.77 -2.33 6.49
CA ILE A 270 -9.26 -3.40 5.64
C ILE A 270 -9.96 -3.31 4.30
N THR A 271 -9.20 -3.21 3.22
CA THR A 271 -9.72 -3.38 1.87
C THR A 271 -9.27 -4.73 1.35
N THR A 272 -10.22 -5.60 1.05
CA THR A 272 -9.95 -6.93 0.51
C THR A 272 -10.11 -6.93 -1.00
N PHE A 273 -9.07 -7.33 -1.70
CA PHE A 273 -9.05 -7.57 -3.15
C PHE A 273 -9.10 -9.08 -3.39
N MET A 274 -10.27 -9.55 -3.77
CA MET A 274 -10.53 -10.96 -3.97
C MET A 274 -10.41 -11.32 -5.45
N ILE A 275 -9.50 -12.25 -5.75
CA ILE A 275 -9.23 -12.70 -7.12
C ILE A 275 -10.02 -13.98 -7.47
N ALA A 276 -11.02 -14.35 -6.69
CA ALA A 276 -11.85 -15.52 -6.94
C ALA A 276 -13.31 -15.13 -7.12
N SER A 277 -14.05 -15.96 -7.88
CA SER A 277 -15.48 -15.74 -8.16
C SER A 277 -16.41 -16.71 -7.44
N ASP A 278 -15.92 -17.50 -6.50
CA ASP A 278 -16.72 -18.46 -5.72
C ASP A 278 -17.80 -17.76 -4.87
N PRO A 279 -19.09 -18.13 -5.00
CA PRO A 279 -20.17 -17.47 -4.26
C PRO A 279 -20.07 -17.60 -2.73
N TYR A 280 -19.58 -18.73 -2.20
CA TYR A 280 -19.42 -18.93 -0.75
C TYR A 280 -18.34 -18.03 -0.19
N LEU A 281 -17.25 -17.85 -0.92
CA LEU A 281 -16.18 -16.93 -0.56
C LEU A 281 -16.64 -15.47 -0.63
N LYS A 282 -17.49 -15.12 -1.58
CA LYS A 282 -18.10 -13.78 -1.66
C LYS A 282 -18.90 -13.47 -0.41
N GLN A 283 -19.70 -14.40 0.08
CA GLN A 283 -20.46 -14.21 1.32
C GLN A 283 -19.53 -14.00 2.52
N PHE A 284 -18.52 -14.86 2.67
CA PHE A 284 -17.51 -14.67 3.74
C PHE A 284 -16.87 -13.29 3.71
N VAL A 285 -16.38 -12.87 2.53
CA VAL A 285 -15.72 -11.56 2.37
C VAL A 285 -16.68 -10.41 2.65
N GLN A 286 -17.96 -10.51 2.27
CA GLN A 286 -18.96 -9.50 2.58
C GLN A 286 -19.18 -9.35 4.09
N GLU A 287 -19.34 -10.46 4.83
CA GLU A 287 -19.51 -10.43 6.29
C GLU A 287 -18.22 -9.94 7.00
N PHE A 288 -17.06 -10.36 6.53
CA PHE A 288 -15.76 -9.86 7.00
C PHE A 288 -15.64 -8.34 6.82
N THR A 289 -16.03 -7.85 5.65
CA THR A 289 -16.04 -6.42 5.32
C THR A 289 -17.01 -5.63 6.20
N LYS A 290 -18.22 -6.15 6.44
CA LYS A 290 -19.17 -5.54 7.38
C LYS A 290 -18.59 -5.48 8.80
N ALA A 291 -17.93 -6.55 9.27
CA ALA A 291 -17.31 -6.61 10.60
C ALA A 291 -16.23 -5.55 10.81
N ASN A 292 -15.48 -5.22 9.78
CA ASN A 292 -14.43 -4.19 9.82
C ASN A 292 -14.92 -2.79 9.44
N GLN A 293 -16.06 -2.67 8.72
CA GLN A 293 -16.50 -1.47 7.98
C GLN A 293 -15.49 -1.02 6.91
N GLY A 294 -14.79 -1.99 6.35
CA GLY A 294 -13.84 -1.79 5.26
C GLY A 294 -14.49 -1.84 3.88
N LYS A 295 -13.76 -2.37 2.91
CA LYS A 295 -14.22 -2.54 1.53
C LYS A 295 -13.83 -3.91 1.00
N ALA A 296 -14.60 -4.41 0.03
CA ALA A 296 -14.23 -5.59 -0.72
C ALA A 296 -14.43 -5.34 -2.22
N PHE A 297 -13.42 -5.72 -2.98
CA PHE A 297 -13.44 -5.69 -4.44
C PHE A 297 -13.28 -7.13 -4.95
N PHE A 298 -14.21 -7.53 -5.80
CA PHE A 298 -14.15 -8.80 -6.50
C PHE A 298 -13.67 -8.52 -7.91
N THR A 299 -12.46 -8.92 -8.22
CA THR A 299 -11.79 -8.53 -9.47
C THR A 299 -11.17 -9.72 -10.16
N GLY A 300 -11.14 -9.66 -11.48
CA GLY A 300 -10.25 -10.52 -12.27
C GLY A 300 -8.81 -10.00 -12.22
N LEU A 301 -7.89 -10.82 -12.69
CA LEU A 301 -6.45 -10.53 -12.69
C LEU A 301 -6.07 -9.23 -13.40
N ASN A 302 -6.85 -8.83 -14.42
CA ASN A 302 -6.52 -7.67 -15.27
C ASN A 302 -6.84 -6.30 -14.65
N ASN A 303 -7.78 -6.23 -13.71
CA ASN A 303 -8.26 -4.96 -13.13
C ASN A 303 -7.79 -4.73 -11.69
N LEU A 304 -7.04 -5.69 -11.12
CA LEU A 304 -6.59 -5.65 -9.73
C LEU A 304 -5.79 -4.38 -9.42
N GLY A 305 -4.86 -4.02 -10.29
CA GLY A 305 -4.03 -2.84 -10.13
C GLY A 305 -4.85 -1.56 -10.07
N GLU A 306 -5.73 -1.34 -11.04
CA GLU A 306 -6.57 -0.15 -11.13
C GLU A 306 -7.41 0.05 -9.85
N MET A 307 -8.06 -1.01 -9.38
CA MET A 307 -8.87 -0.96 -8.16
C MET A 307 -8.06 -0.63 -6.90
N ILE A 308 -6.87 -1.19 -6.75
CA ILE A 308 -5.99 -0.93 -5.60
C ILE A 308 -5.56 0.54 -5.58
N PHE A 309 -5.19 1.08 -6.73
CA PHE A 309 -4.74 2.47 -6.83
C PHE A 309 -5.88 3.46 -6.58
N GLU A 310 -7.03 3.23 -7.19
CA GLU A 310 -8.20 4.08 -6.94
C GLU A 310 -8.59 4.07 -5.46
N ASP A 311 -8.57 2.90 -4.82
CA ASP A 311 -8.93 2.82 -3.40
C ASP A 311 -7.88 3.48 -2.52
N TYR A 312 -6.59 3.36 -2.84
CA TYR A 312 -5.51 4.05 -2.15
C TYR A 312 -5.72 5.57 -2.19
N GLU A 313 -5.93 6.14 -3.38
CA GLU A 313 -6.17 7.57 -3.53
C GLU A 313 -7.45 8.03 -2.84
N LYS A 314 -8.56 7.27 -2.98
CA LYS A 314 -9.83 7.58 -2.31
C LYS A 314 -9.71 7.55 -0.78
N ASN A 315 -9.00 6.58 -0.23
CA ASN A 315 -8.79 6.47 1.22
C ASN A 315 -7.89 7.59 1.74
N ARG A 316 -6.90 7.98 0.96
CA ARG A 316 -6.04 9.12 1.28
C ARG A 316 -6.81 10.43 1.32
N LYS A 317 -7.78 10.61 0.42
CA LYS A 317 -8.62 11.83 0.35
C LYS A 317 -9.73 11.86 1.41
N LYS A 318 -10.32 10.74 1.82
CA LYS A 318 -11.50 10.66 2.70
C LYS A 318 -11.23 10.89 4.19
N ARG A 319 -10.00 10.77 4.66
CA ARG A 319 -9.67 10.80 6.09
C ARG A 319 -9.33 12.18 6.64
N PHE A 320 -9.78 13.21 5.96
CA PHE A 320 -9.65 14.61 6.34
C PHE A 320 -10.99 15.23 6.82
N GLY A 321 -11.88 14.42 7.30
CA GLY A 321 -13.12 14.85 7.93
C GLY A 321 -13.24 14.31 9.34
#